data_00cd29b7bbe522c2b6115e0fd871b5aa
#
_entry.id   00cd29b7bbe522c2b6115e0fd871b5aa
#
_cell.length_a   1.000
_cell.length_b   1.000
_cell.length_c   1.000
_cell.angle_alpha   90.00
_cell.angle_beta   90.00
_cell.angle_gamma   90.00
#
_symmetry.space_group_name_H-M   'P 1'
#
loop_
_entity.id
_entity.type
_entity.pdbx_description
1 polymer ?
#
loop_
_entity_poly.entity_id
_entity_poly.type
_entity_poly.pdbx_seq_one_letter_code
_entity_poly.pdbx_strand_id
1 'polypeptide(L)'
;VMWGELDALIIDMPPGTGDVQLTMAQQVPLSGAVIVSTPQDLALIDARKGLAMFQRVNVPVLGLIENMSYFLCPSCGTRSDIFGHGGAELEAQKLGLPFLGGVP
;
A
#
# COMPACT_ATOMS: atom_id res chain seq x y z
N VAL A 1 -3.31 -19.40 -16.15
CA VAL A 1 -2.64 -18.48 -17.05
C VAL A 1 -1.16 -18.80 -17.12
N MET A 2 -0.63 -18.80 -18.31
CA MET A 2 0.79 -19.03 -18.56
C MET A 2 1.48 -17.68 -18.73
N TRP A 3 2.29 -17.28 -17.74
CA TRP A 3 2.93 -15.96 -17.72
C TRP A 3 4.17 -15.86 -18.60
N GLY A 4 4.79 -16.98 -18.92
CA GLY A 4 6.09 -17.01 -19.60
C GLY A 4 7.23 -16.59 -18.66
N GLU A 5 8.29 -16.03 -19.23
CA GLU A 5 9.43 -15.52 -18.45
C GLU A 5 9.13 -14.08 -18.01
N LEU A 6 9.18 -13.84 -16.69
CA LEU A 6 8.92 -12.54 -16.09
C LEU A 6 10.03 -12.18 -15.11
N ASP A 7 10.40 -10.89 -15.07
CA ASP A 7 11.27 -10.38 -14.01
C ASP A 7 10.51 -10.21 -12.70
N ALA A 8 9.25 -9.80 -12.76
CA ALA A 8 8.39 -9.62 -11.61
C ALA A 8 6.93 -9.84 -11.98
N LEU A 9 6.15 -10.29 -11.01
CA LEU A 9 4.70 -10.40 -11.10
C LEU A 9 4.10 -9.59 -9.96
N ILE A 10 3.28 -8.60 -10.29
CA ILE A 10 2.59 -7.76 -9.32
C ILE A 10 1.19 -8.29 -9.13
N ILE A 11 0.83 -8.57 -7.89
CA ILE A 11 -0.49 -9.11 -7.54
C ILE A 11 -1.26 -8.04 -6.77
N ASP A 12 -2.41 -7.65 -7.32
CA ASP A 12 -3.33 -6.75 -6.63
C ASP A 12 -4.26 -7.59 -5.75
N MET A 13 -4.05 -7.53 -4.45
CA MET A 13 -4.78 -8.34 -3.48
C MET A 13 -6.23 -7.86 -3.36
N PRO A 14 -7.19 -8.78 -3.14
CA PRO A 14 -8.55 -8.37 -2.82
C PRO A 14 -8.59 -7.50 -1.57
N PRO A 15 -9.56 -6.59 -1.44
CA PRO A 15 -9.62 -5.70 -0.28
C PRO A 15 -9.89 -6.46 1.02
N GLY A 16 -9.37 -5.92 2.11
CA GLY A 16 -9.58 -6.46 3.46
C GLY A 16 -8.42 -7.30 3.98
N THR A 17 -8.62 -7.86 5.16
CA THR A 17 -7.64 -8.69 5.86
C THR A 17 -8.24 -10.03 6.32
N GLY A 18 -9.26 -10.52 5.61
CA GLY A 18 -9.96 -11.76 5.94
C GLY A 18 -9.24 -13.02 5.45
N ASP A 19 -9.97 -14.13 5.52
CA ASP A 19 -9.40 -15.46 5.23
C ASP A 19 -8.88 -15.60 3.80
N VAL A 20 -9.53 -14.95 2.83
CA VAL A 20 -9.12 -15.03 1.42
C VAL A 20 -7.74 -14.39 1.24
N GLN A 21 -7.52 -13.23 1.84
CA GLN A 21 -6.26 -12.51 1.79
C GLN A 21 -5.15 -13.28 2.49
N LEU A 22 -5.44 -13.82 3.67
CA LEU A 22 -4.50 -14.66 4.41
C LEU A 22 -4.14 -15.93 3.62
N THR A 23 -5.13 -16.60 3.04
CA THR A 23 -4.91 -17.79 2.24
C THR A 23 -4.03 -17.50 1.04
N MET A 24 -4.30 -16.41 0.32
CA MET A 24 -3.46 -16.02 -0.82
C MET A 24 -2.02 -15.74 -0.39
N ALA A 25 -1.82 -15.00 0.69
CA ALA A 25 -0.49 -14.68 1.21
C ALA A 25 0.27 -15.93 1.67
N GLN A 26 -0.43 -16.94 2.17
CA GLN A 26 0.17 -18.21 2.60
C GLN A 26 0.48 -19.15 1.43
N GLN A 27 -0.38 -19.20 0.41
CA GLN A 27 -0.30 -20.13 -0.71
C GLN A 27 0.63 -19.66 -1.82
N VAL A 28 0.78 -18.35 -2.00
CA VAL A 28 1.64 -17.77 -3.04
C VAL A 28 2.97 -17.37 -2.41
N PRO A 29 4.12 -17.81 -2.99
CA PRO A 29 5.43 -17.43 -2.45
C PRO A 29 5.75 -15.96 -2.78
N LEU A 30 5.32 -15.05 -1.91
CA LEU A 30 5.52 -13.61 -2.10
C LEU A 30 6.93 -13.19 -1.66
N SER A 31 7.64 -12.46 -2.52
CA SER A 31 8.94 -11.87 -2.18
C SER A 31 8.83 -10.68 -1.24
N GLY A 32 7.72 -10.00 -1.28
CA GLY A 32 7.44 -8.85 -0.43
C GLY A 32 6.08 -8.25 -0.76
N ALA A 33 5.68 -7.28 0.03
CA ALA A 33 4.41 -6.57 -0.15
C ALA A 33 4.63 -5.07 -0.05
N VAL A 34 3.81 -4.32 -0.77
CA VAL A 34 3.73 -2.87 -0.68
C VAL A 34 2.32 -2.51 -0.25
N ILE A 35 2.19 -1.63 0.72
CA ILE A 35 0.89 -1.16 1.20
C ILE A 35 0.62 0.20 0.57
N VAL A 36 -0.54 0.33 -0.06
CA VAL A 36 -1.00 1.60 -0.65
C VAL A 36 -2.12 2.15 0.22
N SER A 37 -1.98 3.39 0.66
CA SER A 37 -2.97 4.07 1.49
C SER A 37 -3.21 5.48 0.95
N THR A 38 -4.31 6.08 1.39
CA THR A 38 -4.56 7.51 1.19
C THR A 38 -4.20 8.26 2.47
N PRO A 39 -4.11 9.61 2.46
CA PRO A 39 -3.81 10.35 3.69
C PRO A 39 -4.96 10.40 4.70
N GLN A 40 -6.10 9.80 4.41
CA GLN A 40 -7.27 9.78 5.29
C GLN A 40 -7.09 8.80 6.44
N ASP A 41 -7.60 9.13 7.63
CA ASP A 41 -7.43 8.34 8.84
C ASP A 41 -7.95 6.90 8.70
N LEU A 42 -9.10 6.70 8.07
CA LEU A 42 -9.67 5.35 7.87
C LEU A 42 -8.77 4.47 7.00
N ALA A 43 -8.21 5.05 5.95
CA ALA A 43 -7.29 4.32 5.08
C ALA A 43 -6.00 3.94 5.82
N LEU A 44 -5.53 4.80 6.72
CA LEU A 44 -4.35 4.52 7.53
C LEU A 44 -4.60 3.37 8.53
N ILE A 45 -5.82 3.29 9.08
CA ILE A 45 -6.21 2.16 9.94
C ILE A 45 -6.17 0.85 9.13
N ASP A 46 -6.69 0.85 7.92
CA ASP A 46 -6.65 -0.32 7.05
C ASP A 46 -5.22 -0.70 6.67
N ALA A 47 -4.35 0.27 6.46
CA ALA A 47 -2.93 0.03 6.22
C ALA A 47 -2.25 -0.69 7.39
N ARG A 48 -2.58 -0.30 8.62
CA ARG A 48 -2.08 -0.98 9.84
C ARG A 48 -2.53 -2.43 9.90
N LYS A 49 -3.79 -2.70 9.56
CA LYS A 49 -4.34 -4.05 9.51
C LYS A 49 -3.64 -4.90 8.44
N GLY A 50 -3.39 -4.33 7.27
CA GLY A 50 -2.65 -4.99 6.20
C GLY A 50 -1.23 -5.35 6.62
N LEU A 51 -0.54 -4.43 7.28
CA LEU A 51 0.80 -4.69 7.82
C LEU A 51 0.77 -5.85 8.81
N ALA A 52 -0.17 -5.84 9.76
CA ALA A 52 -0.30 -6.91 10.75
C ALA A 52 -0.57 -8.26 10.08
N MET A 53 -1.39 -8.30 9.05
CA MET A 53 -1.66 -9.51 8.28
C MET A 53 -0.38 -10.07 7.65
N PHE A 54 0.39 -9.24 6.96
CA PHE A 54 1.63 -9.69 6.31
C PHE A 54 2.68 -10.14 7.34
N GLN A 55 2.75 -9.49 8.48
CA GLN A 55 3.64 -9.92 9.57
C GLN A 55 3.26 -11.30 10.10
N ARG A 56 1.97 -11.62 10.18
CA ARG A 56 1.50 -12.94 10.65
C ARG A 56 1.90 -14.06 9.71
N VAL A 57 2.03 -13.81 8.43
CA VAL A 57 2.37 -14.82 7.42
C VAL A 57 3.83 -14.70 6.97
N ASN A 58 4.63 -13.91 7.67
CA ASN A 58 6.08 -13.73 7.41
C ASN A 58 6.39 -13.22 6.00
N VAL A 59 5.53 -12.37 5.46
CA VAL A 59 5.80 -11.65 4.21
C VAL A 59 6.39 -10.29 4.55
N PRO A 60 7.61 -9.95 4.08
CA PRO A 60 8.20 -8.65 4.37
C PRO A 60 7.42 -7.54 3.67
N VAL A 61 7.14 -6.47 4.39
CA VAL A 61 6.52 -5.27 3.83
C VAL A 61 7.62 -4.32 3.40
N LEU A 62 7.71 -4.06 2.12
CA LEU A 62 8.78 -3.26 1.51
C LEU A 62 8.61 -1.77 1.77
N GLY A 63 7.40 -1.33 1.95
CA GLY A 63 7.14 0.07 2.25
C GLY A 63 5.68 0.46 2.05
N LEU A 64 5.43 1.77 2.20
CA LEU A 64 4.12 2.39 2.13
C LEU A 64 4.11 3.42 1.01
N ILE A 65 3.05 3.44 0.22
CA ILE A 65 2.81 4.44 -0.82
C ILE A 65 1.54 5.21 -0.45
N GLU A 66 1.60 6.53 -0.56
CA GLU A 66 0.43 7.40 -0.40
C GLU A 66 -0.20 7.66 -1.76
N ASN A 67 -1.40 7.12 -1.99
CA ASN A 67 -2.20 7.45 -3.16
C ASN A 67 -3.16 8.60 -2.81
N MET A 68 -3.65 9.31 -3.80
CA MET A 68 -4.45 10.54 -3.59
C MET A 68 -3.70 11.53 -2.69
N SER A 69 -2.39 11.55 -2.83
CA SER A 69 -1.52 12.36 -1.99
C SER A 69 -1.74 13.85 -2.25
N TYR A 70 -2.06 14.19 -3.50
CA TYR A 70 -2.36 15.54 -3.92
C TYR A 70 -3.18 15.51 -5.21
N PHE A 71 -3.76 16.64 -5.57
CA PHE A 71 -4.50 16.83 -6.81
C PHE A 71 -3.79 17.89 -7.65
N LEU A 72 -3.57 17.56 -8.91
CA LEU A 72 -3.04 18.53 -9.88
C LEU A 72 -4.17 19.02 -10.76
N CYS A 73 -4.44 20.34 -10.72
CA CYS A 73 -5.48 20.94 -11.54
C CYS A 73 -5.14 20.77 -13.02
N PRO A 74 -6.03 20.17 -13.83
CA PRO A 74 -5.77 19.98 -15.26
C PRO A 74 -5.74 21.29 -16.06
N SER A 75 -6.33 22.37 -15.51
CA SER A 75 -6.38 23.68 -16.17
C SER A 75 -5.17 24.56 -15.89
N CYS A 76 -4.65 24.55 -14.66
CA CYS A 76 -3.58 25.47 -14.25
C CYS A 76 -2.37 24.79 -13.62
N GLY A 77 -2.41 23.50 -13.38
CA GLY A 77 -1.32 22.74 -12.77
C GLY A 77 -1.12 22.99 -11.28
N THR A 78 -2.02 23.73 -10.63
CA THR A 78 -1.93 23.98 -9.18
C THR A 78 -2.11 22.71 -8.40
N ARG A 79 -1.21 22.48 -7.44
CA ARG A 79 -1.30 21.35 -6.52
C ARG A 79 -2.24 21.67 -5.37
N SER A 80 -3.13 20.73 -5.05
CA SER A 80 -4.03 20.84 -3.90
C SER A 80 -3.96 19.54 -3.09
N ASP A 81 -3.87 19.66 -1.77
CA ASP A 81 -3.86 18.53 -0.84
C ASP A 81 -5.28 18.31 -0.31
N ILE A 82 -6.15 17.76 -1.18
CA ILE A 82 -7.60 17.65 -0.92
C ILE A 82 -7.90 16.78 0.30
N PHE A 83 -7.18 15.67 0.46
CA PHE A 83 -7.42 14.70 1.52
C PHE A 83 -6.42 14.81 2.68
N GLY A 84 -5.67 15.90 2.75
CA GLY A 84 -4.58 16.09 3.69
C GLY A 84 -3.23 15.82 3.04
N HIS A 85 -2.17 15.98 3.80
CA HIS A 85 -0.80 15.82 3.29
C HIS A 85 0.07 15.10 4.31
N GLY A 86 0.87 14.15 3.82
CA GLY A 86 1.89 13.49 4.63
C GLY A 86 1.36 12.49 5.65
N GLY A 87 0.06 12.15 5.63
CA GLY A 87 -0.52 11.19 6.57
C GLY A 87 0.13 9.81 6.48
N ALA A 88 0.30 9.29 5.27
CA ALA A 88 0.93 7.99 5.06
C ALA A 88 2.43 8.02 5.37
N GLU A 89 3.11 9.13 5.09
CA GLU A 89 4.52 9.30 5.46
C GLU A 89 4.73 9.26 6.96
N LEU A 90 3.88 9.98 7.72
CA LEU A 90 3.91 9.95 9.18
C LEU A 90 3.60 8.54 9.71
N GLU A 91 2.63 7.87 9.13
CA GLU A 91 2.27 6.51 9.51
C GLU A 91 3.41 5.53 9.24
N ALA A 92 4.10 5.66 8.11
CA ALA A 92 5.27 4.85 7.79
C ALA A 92 6.36 5.02 8.84
N GLN A 93 6.61 6.24 9.29
CA GLN A 93 7.57 6.52 10.36
C GLN A 93 7.16 5.85 11.67
N LYS A 94 5.87 5.90 12.03
CA LYS A 94 5.36 5.26 13.25
C LYS A 94 5.47 3.74 13.19
N LEU A 95 5.27 3.15 12.02
CA LEU A 95 5.33 1.70 11.81
C LEU A 95 6.75 1.19 11.55
N GLY A 96 7.71 2.07 11.38
CA GLY A 96 9.08 1.70 11.07
C GLY A 96 9.26 1.20 9.63
N LEU A 97 8.38 1.61 8.71
CA LEU A 97 8.43 1.22 7.31
C LEU A 97 9.03 2.32 6.44
N PRO A 98 9.72 1.96 5.33
CA PRO A 98 10.11 2.96 4.34
C PRO A 98 8.87 3.61 3.70
N PHE A 99 8.92 4.92 3.49
CA PHE A 99 7.93 5.63 2.69
C PHE A 99 8.43 5.69 1.25
N LEU A 100 7.73 5.02 0.33
CA LEU A 100 8.18 4.87 -1.04
C LEU A 100 7.82 6.06 -1.93
N GLY A 101 6.83 6.82 -1.57
CA GLY A 101 6.45 8.02 -2.30
C GLY A 101 4.95 8.29 -2.29
N GLY A 102 4.58 9.44 -2.88
CA GLY A 102 3.21 9.87 -3.05
C GLY A 102 2.81 9.83 -4.52
N VAL A 103 1.55 9.50 -4.79
CA VAL A 103 0.95 9.47 -6.12
C VAL A 103 -0.29 10.36 -6.10
N PRO A 104 -0.51 11.19 -7.15
CA PRO A 104 -1.68 12.05 -7.22
C PRO A 104 -3.00 11.30 -7.34
#